data_cb23c89df4e38fcbfd8a1225a6cd621e
#
_entry.id   cb23c89df4e38fcbfd8a1225a6cd621e
#
_cell.length_a   1.000
_cell.length_b   1.000
_cell.length_c   1.000
_cell.angle_alpha   90.00
_cell.angle_beta   90.00
_cell.angle_gamma   90.00
#
_symmetry.space_group_name_H-M   'P 1'
#
loop_
_entity.id
_entity.type
_entity.pdbx_description
1 polymer ?
#
loop_
_entity_poly.entity_id
_entity_poly.type
_entity_poly.pdbx_seq_one_letter_code
_entity_poly.pdbx_strand_id
1 'polypeptide(L)'
;PGPRGTKTAEKKREAIVEDYFHADSKEKFNQDTDTLLYLAARNQHIEKKLKPAIFKKKIIICDRFIDSTLAYQVYGKGVNKSLVDSVHKYILGNIKPDLTFILKVNISKALQRLKNRKRKNRYDRFSKNFYVKVQNAFLKIARKNQNRYFVLDNSKDSNVIEKTIL
;
A
#
# COMPACT_ATOMS: atom_id res chain seq x y z
N PRO A 1 -4.22 -1.24 -5.56
CA PRO A 1 -3.83 -0.16 -4.68
C PRO A 1 -2.33 0.10 -4.81
N GLY A 2 -1.96 1.31 -5.11
CA GLY A 2 -0.59 1.78 -5.32
C GLY A 2 -0.61 3.25 -5.66
N PRO A 3 0.56 3.90 -5.85
CA PRO A 3 0.62 5.33 -6.15
C PRO A 3 -0.22 5.67 -7.39
N ARG A 4 -1.30 6.42 -7.20
CA ARG A 4 -2.20 6.88 -8.25
C ARG A 4 -1.97 8.36 -8.53
N GLY A 5 -2.48 8.84 -9.66
CA GLY A 5 -2.60 10.28 -9.92
C GLY A 5 -1.62 10.87 -10.92
N THR A 6 -0.77 10.07 -11.55
CA THR A 6 -0.06 10.47 -12.78
C THR A 6 -0.23 9.39 -13.84
N LYS A 7 -0.34 9.79 -15.13
CA LYS A 7 -0.47 8.82 -16.25
C LYS A 7 0.64 7.76 -16.23
N THR A 8 1.87 8.16 -15.91
CA THR A 8 3.02 7.25 -15.82
C THR A 8 2.93 6.31 -14.62
N ALA A 9 2.48 6.79 -13.44
CA ALA A 9 2.30 5.94 -12.26
C ALA A 9 1.15 4.94 -12.46
N GLU A 10 0.07 5.33 -13.15
CA GLU A 10 -1.03 4.42 -13.50
C GLU A 10 -0.57 3.33 -14.45
N LYS A 11 0.14 3.65 -15.54
CA LYS A 11 0.69 2.65 -16.47
C LYS A 11 1.65 1.67 -15.76
N LYS A 12 2.55 2.17 -14.91
CA LYS A 12 3.44 1.31 -14.11
C LYS A 12 2.65 0.44 -13.12
N ARG A 13 1.60 1.00 -12.52
CA ARG A 13 0.72 0.23 -11.64
C ARG A 13 -0.04 -0.87 -12.39
N GLU A 14 -0.58 -0.58 -13.57
CA GLU A 14 -1.22 -1.58 -14.43
C GLU A 14 -0.26 -2.72 -14.73
N ALA A 15 0.97 -2.40 -15.15
CA ALA A 15 2.01 -3.38 -15.40
C ALA A 15 2.30 -4.28 -14.17
N ILE A 16 2.27 -3.73 -12.96
CA ILE A 16 2.58 -4.47 -11.73
C ILE A 16 1.37 -5.25 -11.20
N VAL A 17 0.15 -4.70 -11.31
CA VAL A 17 -1.04 -5.21 -10.62
C VAL A 17 -1.89 -6.10 -11.53
N GLU A 18 -1.95 -5.83 -12.81
CA GLU A 18 -2.85 -6.51 -13.76
C GLU A 18 -2.16 -7.64 -14.52
N ASP A 19 -0.94 -8.01 -14.16
CA ASP A 19 -0.15 -9.02 -14.88
C ASP A 19 -0.01 -8.74 -16.39
N TYR A 20 -0.07 -7.45 -16.78
CA TYR A 20 -0.07 -7.04 -18.18
C TYR A 20 1.12 -7.59 -18.96
N PHE A 21 2.28 -7.75 -18.29
CA PHE A 21 3.47 -8.36 -18.87
C PHE A 21 3.54 -9.89 -18.70
N HIS A 22 2.54 -10.49 -18.03
CA HIS A 22 2.56 -11.93 -17.72
C HIS A 22 1.48 -12.72 -18.48
N ALA A 23 0.59 -12.05 -19.22
CA ALA A 23 -0.49 -12.74 -19.95
C ALA A 23 0.07 -13.73 -20.98
N ASP A 24 1.20 -13.41 -21.61
CA ASP A 24 1.82 -14.20 -22.65
C ASP A 24 3.25 -14.71 -22.32
N SER A 25 3.86 -14.27 -21.22
CA SER A 25 5.19 -14.71 -20.82
C SER A 25 5.16 -15.66 -19.64
N LYS A 26 5.92 -16.76 -19.74
CA LYS A 26 6.18 -17.68 -18.61
C LYS A 26 7.07 -17.04 -17.55
N GLU A 27 7.62 -15.86 -17.82
CA GLU A 27 8.54 -15.14 -16.95
C GLU A 27 7.75 -14.28 -15.93
N LYS A 28 8.03 -14.49 -14.65
CA LYS A 28 7.48 -13.71 -13.56
C LYS A 28 8.55 -12.78 -13.00
N PHE A 29 8.18 -11.53 -12.70
CA PHE A 29 9.08 -10.67 -11.93
C PHE A 29 9.49 -11.34 -10.61
N ASN A 30 10.76 -11.28 -10.29
CA ASN A 30 11.19 -11.61 -8.94
C ASN A 30 10.65 -10.56 -7.94
N GLN A 31 10.71 -10.87 -6.66
CA GLN A 31 10.10 -10.05 -5.62
C GLN A 31 10.76 -8.67 -5.47
N ASP A 32 12.07 -8.60 -5.72
CA ASP A 32 12.83 -7.35 -5.61
C ASP A 32 12.54 -6.43 -6.80
N THR A 33 12.53 -6.95 -8.03
CA THR A 33 12.13 -6.20 -9.23
C THR A 33 10.73 -5.61 -9.07
N ASP A 34 9.79 -6.43 -8.62
CA ASP A 34 8.42 -6.02 -8.35
C ASP A 34 8.36 -4.87 -7.32
N THR A 35 9.15 -4.98 -6.26
CA THR A 35 9.23 -3.97 -5.20
C THR A 35 9.86 -2.67 -5.71
N LEU A 36 10.93 -2.76 -6.49
CA LEU A 36 11.59 -1.59 -7.10
C LEU A 36 10.65 -0.84 -8.05
N LEU A 37 9.82 -1.55 -8.81
CA LEU A 37 8.78 -0.93 -9.65
C LEU A 37 7.75 -0.16 -8.82
N TYR A 38 7.31 -0.69 -7.66
CA TYR A 38 6.45 0.04 -6.73
C TYR A 38 7.14 1.28 -6.17
N LEU A 39 8.41 1.19 -5.81
CA LEU A 39 9.18 2.31 -5.28
C LEU A 39 9.41 3.39 -6.35
N ALA A 40 9.69 3.00 -7.60
CA ALA A 40 9.81 3.93 -8.72
C ALA A 40 8.48 4.67 -9.00
N ALA A 41 7.36 3.96 -8.98
CA ALA A 41 6.03 4.57 -9.12
C ALA A 41 5.72 5.54 -7.96
N ARG A 42 6.14 5.18 -6.74
CA ARG A 42 6.00 6.05 -5.56
C ARG A 42 6.84 7.32 -5.69
N ASN A 43 8.10 7.20 -6.12
CA ASN A 43 8.95 8.37 -6.34
C ASN A 43 8.29 9.34 -7.34
N GLN A 44 7.79 8.84 -8.46
CA GLN A 44 7.07 9.66 -9.45
C GLN A 44 5.85 10.35 -8.85
N HIS A 45 5.10 9.66 -7.97
CA HIS A 45 3.94 10.24 -7.28
C HIS A 45 4.37 11.34 -6.29
N ILE A 46 5.43 11.12 -5.54
CA ILE A 46 5.98 12.11 -4.61
C ILE A 46 6.37 13.37 -5.37
N GLU A 47 7.19 13.25 -6.41
CA GLU A 47 7.70 14.39 -7.17
C GLU A 47 6.58 15.19 -7.89
N LYS A 48 5.64 14.49 -8.52
CA LYS A 48 4.64 15.14 -9.39
C LYS A 48 3.34 15.52 -8.70
N LYS A 49 3.07 14.99 -7.50
CA LYS A 49 1.80 15.26 -6.79
C LYS A 49 2.03 15.72 -5.35
N LEU A 50 2.79 14.98 -4.55
CA LEU A 50 2.89 15.30 -3.12
C LEU A 50 3.69 16.58 -2.89
N LYS A 51 4.91 16.70 -3.43
CA LYS A 51 5.74 17.89 -3.26
C LYS A 51 5.03 19.18 -3.71
N PRO A 52 4.42 19.25 -4.91
CA PRO A 52 3.66 20.44 -5.31
C PRO A 52 2.46 20.74 -4.42
N ALA A 53 1.79 19.73 -3.89
CA ALA A 53 0.65 19.94 -3.01
C ALA A 53 1.11 20.43 -1.61
N ILE A 54 2.19 19.87 -1.07
CA ILE A 54 2.83 20.33 0.17
C ILE A 54 3.28 21.78 0.05
N PHE A 55 3.96 22.11 -1.05
CA PHE A 55 4.40 23.49 -1.32
C PHE A 55 3.23 24.48 -1.31
N LYS A 56 2.06 24.06 -1.83
CA LYS A 56 0.82 24.84 -1.82
C LYS A 56 0.04 24.72 -0.50
N LYS A 57 0.62 24.16 0.54
CA LYS A 57 -0.02 23.97 1.87
C LYS A 57 -1.39 23.29 1.81
N LYS A 58 -1.57 22.34 0.88
CA LYS A 58 -2.84 21.59 0.73
C LYS A 58 -2.92 20.44 1.70
N ILE A 59 -4.14 20.12 2.15
CA ILE A 59 -4.44 18.86 2.82
C ILE A 59 -4.31 17.74 1.79
N ILE A 60 -3.59 16.68 2.14
CA ILE A 60 -3.33 15.54 1.26
C ILE A 60 -3.90 14.28 1.88
N ILE A 61 -4.84 13.66 1.18
CA ILE A 61 -5.36 12.34 1.53
C ILE A 61 -4.73 11.32 0.57
N CYS A 62 -4.01 10.34 1.11
CA CYS A 62 -3.31 9.33 0.34
C CYS A 62 -3.80 7.92 0.69
N ASP A 63 -4.50 7.27 -0.25
CA ASP A 63 -4.86 5.85 -0.12
C ASP A 63 -3.62 4.99 -0.33
N ARG A 64 -3.10 4.41 0.75
CA ARG A 64 -1.89 3.60 0.84
C ARG A 64 -0.60 4.37 0.54
N PHE A 65 0.31 4.36 1.49
CA PHE A 65 1.63 4.99 1.38
C PHE A 65 2.75 4.01 1.74
N ILE A 66 3.81 4.47 2.38
CA ILE A 66 5.02 3.67 2.70
C ILE A 66 4.71 2.42 3.52
N ASP A 67 3.79 2.52 4.46
CA ASP A 67 3.42 1.40 5.35
C ASP A 67 2.87 0.21 4.56
N SER A 68 2.19 0.46 3.43
CA SER A 68 1.75 -0.61 2.53
C SER A 68 2.92 -1.34 1.88
N THR A 69 4.00 -0.65 1.51
CA THR A 69 5.20 -1.29 0.95
C THR A 69 5.86 -2.17 2.02
N LEU A 70 6.00 -1.66 3.24
CA LEU A 70 6.53 -2.47 4.34
C LEU A 70 5.65 -3.70 4.61
N ALA A 71 4.33 -3.52 4.73
CA ALA A 71 3.43 -4.62 5.06
C ALA A 71 3.37 -5.69 3.95
N TYR A 72 3.26 -5.29 2.69
CA TYR A 72 3.07 -6.22 1.57
C TYR A 72 4.38 -6.81 1.06
N GLN A 73 5.40 -5.96 0.81
CA GLN A 73 6.65 -6.42 0.21
C GLN A 73 7.59 -7.00 1.26
N VAL A 74 7.85 -6.28 2.35
CA VAL A 74 8.79 -6.76 3.38
C VAL A 74 8.17 -7.90 4.19
N TYR A 75 7.10 -7.64 4.92
CA TYR A 75 6.53 -8.65 5.82
C TYR A 75 5.73 -9.73 5.10
N GLY A 76 5.02 -9.36 4.03
CA GLY A 76 4.20 -10.30 3.26
C GLY A 76 5.02 -11.20 2.34
N LYS A 77 5.91 -10.61 1.54
CA LYS A 77 6.71 -11.33 0.53
C LYS A 77 8.13 -11.67 0.99
N GLY A 78 8.66 -11.06 2.06
CA GLY A 78 10.01 -11.32 2.56
C GLY A 78 11.13 -10.54 1.87
N VAL A 79 10.79 -9.45 1.18
CA VAL A 79 11.78 -8.56 0.57
C VAL A 79 12.66 -7.92 1.64
N ASN A 80 13.95 -7.72 1.31
CA ASN A 80 14.91 -7.14 2.23
C ASN A 80 14.46 -5.76 2.74
N LYS A 81 14.31 -5.66 4.05
CA LYS A 81 13.86 -4.42 4.70
C LYS A 81 14.84 -3.27 4.51
N SER A 82 16.16 -3.53 4.60
CA SER A 82 17.18 -2.49 4.44
C SER A 82 17.13 -1.84 3.06
N LEU A 83 16.90 -2.64 2.00
CA LEU A 83 16.71 -2.11 0.66
C LEU A 83 15.51 -1.14 0.61
N VAL A 84 14.37 -1.57 1.13
CA VAL A 84 13.15 -0.75 1.12
C VAL A 84 13.32 0.51 1.95
N ASP A 85 13.93 0.40 3.13
CA ASP A 85 14.16 1.56 4.02
C ASP A 85 15.14 2.57 3.37
N SER A 86 16.22 2.11 2.73
CA SER A 86 17.18 2.97 2.05
C SER A 86 16.55 3.74 0.90
N VAL A 87 15.77 3.07 0.06
CA VAL A 87 15.05 3.73 -1.04
C VAL A 87 13.98 4.68 -0.50
N HIS A 88 13.22 4.28 0.52
CA HIS A 88 12.24 5.17 1.15
C HIS A 88 12.91 6.42 1.72
N LYS A 89 14.02 6.29 2.44
CA LYS A 89 14.79 7.43 2.96
C LYS A 89 15.19 8.39 1.85
N TYR A 90 15.68 7.85 0.73
CA TYR A 90 16.11 8.65 -0.42
C TYR A 90 14.94 9.41 -1.08
N ILE A 91 13.83 8.70 -1.41
CA ILE A 91 12.73 9.29 -2.20
C ILE A 91 11.80 10.19 -1.38
N LEU A 92 11.71 9.97 -0.05
CA LEU A 92 10.83 10.73 0.84
C LEU A 92 11.48 12.00 1.38
N GLY A 93 12.80 11.96 1.66
CA GLY A 93 13.43 13.01 2.43
C GLY A 93 12.70 13.19 3.77
N ASN A 94 12.15 14.39 3.98
CA ASN A 94 11.39 14.75 5.18
C ASN A 94 9.87 14.52 5.06
N ILE A 95 9.38 14.00 3.92
CA ILE A 95 7.95 13.79 3.71
C ILE A 95 7.47 12.59 4.51
N LYS A 96 6.56 12.85 5.44
CA LYS A 96 5.90 11.82 6.27
C LYS A 96 4.42 12.19 6.44
N PRO A 97 3.52 11.18 6.56
CA PRO A 97 2.14 11.45 6.94
C PRO A 97 2.06 11.98 8.38
N ASP A 98 1.20 12.96 8.62
CA ASP A 98 0.89 13.44 9.97
C ASP A 98 0.00 12.45 10.70
N LEU A 99 -1.03 11.91 10.01
CA LEU A 99 -1.95 10.91 10.53
C LEU A 99 -2.05 9.71 9.59
N THR A 100 -2.29 8.54 10.14
CA THR A 100 -2.52 7.30 9.37
C THR A 100 -3.62 6.47 10.02
N PHE A 101 -4.71 6.25 9.29
CA PHE A 101 -5.77 5.35 9.70
C PHE A 101 -5.53 3.96 9.13
N ILE A 102 -5.56 2.95 10.00
CA ILE A 102 -5.47 1.54 9.63
C ILE A 102 -6.83 0.89 9.85
N LEU A 103 -7.48 0.53 8.75
CA LEU A 103 -8.76 -0.15 8.78
C LEU A 103 -8.55 -1.66 8.96
N LYS A 104 -8.61 -2.13 10.19
CA LYS A 104 -8.51 -3.55 10.52
C LYS A 104 -9.82 -4.25 10.18
N VAL A 105 -9.75 -5.43 9.58
CA VAL A 105 -10.91 -6.26 9.26
C VAL A 105 -10.64 -7.72 9.61
N ASN A 106 -11.69 -8.46 9.97
CA ASN A 106 -11.57 -9.91 10.10
C ASN A 106 -11.11 -10.53 8.76
N ILE A 107 -10.08 -11.35 8.81
CA ILE A 107 -9.45 -11.93 7.60
C ILE A 107 -10.45 -12.74 6.77
N SER A 108 -11.35 -13.50 7.41
CA SER A 108 -12.38 -14.27 6.69
C SER A 108 -13.33 -13.35 5.92
N LYS A 109 -13.77 -12.24 6.55
CA LYS A 109 -14.59 -11.21 5.86
C LYS A 109 -13.83 -10.53 4.72
N ALA A 110 -12.53 -10.24 4.91
CA ALA A 110 -11.69 -9.68 3.86
C ALA A 110 -11.60 -10.62 2.65
N LEU A 111 -11.34 -11.91 2.89
CA LEU A 111 -11.26 -12.92 1.84
C LEU A 111 -12.59 -13.12 1.12
N GLN A 112 -13.71 -13.06 1.83
CA GLN A 112 -15.05 -13.13 1.23
C GLN A 112 -15.29 -11.92 0.29
N ARG A 113 -14.93 -10.71 0.74
CA ARG A 113 -15.01 -9.49 -0.11
C ARG A 113 -14.15 -9.63 -1.37
N LEU A 114 -12.95 -10.24 -1.27
CA LEU A 114 -12.07 -10.49 -2.42
C LEU A 114 -12.68 -11.51 -3.40
N LYS A 115 -13.29 -12.59 -2.89
CA LYS A 115 -13.97 -13.59 -3.74
C LYS A 115 -15.10 -12.98 -4.58
N ASN A 116 -15.85 -12.05 -4.00
CA ASN A 116 -17.01 -11.40 -4.63
C ASN A 116 -16.60 -10.23 -5.56
N ARG A 117 -15.31 -9.95 -5.69
CA ARG A 117 -14.81 -8.85 -6.51
C ARG A 117 -14.95 -9.19 -8.00
N LYS A 118 -15.63 -8.32 -8.77
CA LYS A 118 -15.83 -8.51 -10.21
C LYS A 118 -14.51 -8.54 -11.00
N ARG A 119 -13.56 -7.64 -10.68
CA ARG A 119 -12.25 -7.57 -11.34
C ARG A 119 -11.16 -7.99 -10.35
N LYS A 120 -10.62 -9.17 -10.56
CA LYS A 120 -9.53 -9.73 -9.74
C LYS A 120 -8.18 -9.21 -10.20
N ASN A 121 -7.23 -9.15 -9.29
CA ASN A 121 -5.83 -8.85 -9.58
C ASN A 121 -4.93 -9.91 -8.91
N ARG A 122 -3.63 -9.87 -9.18
CA ARG A 122 -2.69 -10.88 -8.66
C ARG A 122 -2.67 -10.99 -7.13
N TYR A 123 -2.95 -9.91 -6.40
CA TYR A 123 -3.03 -9.97 -4.93
C TYR A 123 -4.21 -10.79 -4.45
N ASP A 124 -5.31 -10.84 -5.20
CA ASP A 124 -6.49 -11.62 -4.83
C ASP A 124 -6.24 -13.14 -4.86
N ARG A 125 -5.09 -13.58 -5.41
CA ARG A 125 -4.64 -14.98 -5.48
C ARG A 125 -3.76 -15.42 -4.31
N PHE A 126 -3.36 -14.49 -3.42
CA PHE A 126 -2.52 -14.84 -2.28
C PHE A 126 -3.28 -15.64 -1.22
N SER A 127 -2.54 -16.46 -0.47
CA SER A 127 -3.07 -17.31 0.59
C SER A 127 -3.62 -16.50 1.77
N LYS A 128 -4.50 -17.13 2.57
CA LYS A 128 -4.96 -16.56 3.83
C LYS A 128 -3.80 -16.16 4.75
N ASN A 129 -2.76 -16.99 4.80
CA ASN A 129 -1.58 -16.72 5.63
C ASN A 129 -0.85 -15.44 5.22
N PHE A 130 -0.77 -15.16 3.92
CA PHE A 130 -0.22 -13.89 3.43
C PHE A 130 -0.97 -12.67 3.99
N TYR A 131 -2.31 -12.70 3.95
CA TYR A 131 -3.11 -11.60 4.48
C TYR A 131 -3.02 -11.45 6.00
N VAL A 132 -2.88 -12.56 6.72
CA VAL A 132 -2.59 -12.55 8.17
C VAL A 132 -1.25 -11.84 8.43
N LYS A 133 -0.19 -12.21 7.70
CA LYS A 133 1.13 -11.56 7.83
C LYS A 133 1.05 -10.05 7.55
N VAL A 134 0.37 -9.67 6.46
CA VAL A 134 0.20 -8.26 6.08
C VAL A 134 -0.56 -7.48 7.14
N GLN A 135 -1.69 -8.00 7.65
CA GLN A 135 -2.45 -7.32 8.70
C GLN A 135 -1.64 -7.18 9.99
N ASN A 136 -0.94 -8.25 10.41
CA ASN A 136 -0.08 -8.21 11.59
C ASN A 136 1.06 -7.20 11.43
N ALA A 137 1.60 -7.05 10.21
CA ALA A 137 2.61 -6.04 9.91
C ALA A 137 2.07 -4.62 10.09
N PHE A 138 0.88 -4.30 9.57
CA PHE A 138 0.25 -3.00 9.80
C PHE A 138 0.03 -2.72 11.29
N LEU A 139 -0.45 -3.70 12.05
CA LEU A 139 -0.65 -3.55 13.50
C LEU A 139 0.69 -3.37 14.24
N LYS A 140 1.75 -4.07 13.83
CA LYS A 140 3.10 -3.90 14.37
C LYS A 140 3.65 -2.51 14.08
N ILE A 141 3.43 -1.97 12.87
CA ILE A 141 3.84 -0.62 12.49
C ILE A 141 3.09 0.42 13.34
N ALA A 142 1.77 0.26 13.50
CA ALA A 142 0.95 1.17 14.29
C ALA A 142 1.40 1.28 15.75
N ARG A 143 1.73 0.15 16.38
CA ARG A 143 2.19 0.11 17.79
C ARG A 143 3.48 0.89 18.04
N LYS A 144 4.30 1.13 17.02
CA LYS A 144 5.57 1.86 17.16
C LYS A 144 5.40 3.37 17.30
N ASN A 145 4.27 3.92 16.85
CA ASN A 145 4.01 5.35 16.95
C ASN A 145 2.49 5.60 17.07
N GLN A 146 1.99 5.46 18.29
CA GLN A 146 0.56 5.57 18.59
C GLN A 146 0.00 6.98 18.38
N ASN A 147 0.85 8.01 18.43
CA ASN A 147 0.43 9.40 18.18
C ASN A 147 0.09 9.67 16.71
N ARG A 148 0.62 8.83 15.80
CA ARG A 148 0.39 8.97 14.35
C ARG A 148 -0.63 7.98 13.80
N TYR A 149 -0.74 6.78 14.40
CA TYR A 149 -1.56 5.70 13.86
C TYR A 149 -2.83 5.47 14.67
N PHE A 150 -3.94 5.46 13.98
CA PHE A 150 -5.25 5.11 14.52
C PHE A 150 -5.74 3.81 13.88
N VAL A 151 -5.96 2.79 14.70
CA VAL A 151 -6.46 1.49 14.23
C VAL A 151 -7.96 1.44 14.44
N LEU A 152 -8.73 1.36 13.35
CA LEU A 152 -10.19 1.31 13.35
C LEU A 152 -10.67 -0.08 12.94
N ASP A 153 -11.70 -0.57 13.60
CA ASP A 153 -12.32 -1.86 13.29
C ASP A 153 -13.32 -1.71 12.14
N ASN A 154 -12.87 -2.05 10.93
CA ASN A 154 -13.67 -2.00 9.70
C ASN A 154 -14.64 -3.20 9.55
N SER A 155 -14.89 -3.96 10.60
CA SER A 155 -16.02 -4.89 10.67
C SER A 155 -17.33 -4.23 11.07
N LYS A 156 -17.25 -3.01 11.62
CA LYS A 156 -18.39 -2.14 11.97
C LYS A 156 -18.98 -1.48 10.72
N ASP A 157 -20.13 -0.85 10.89
CA ASP A 157 -20.79 -0.05 9.85
C ASP A 157 -19.87 1.08 9.36
N SER A 158 -19.90 1.35 8.05
CA SER A 158 -19.08 2.41 7.42
C SER A 158 -19.38 3.79 8.01
N ASN A 159 -20.64 4.07 8.34
CA ASN A 159 -21.05 5.35 8.93
C ASN A 159 -20.43 5.59 10.32
N VAL A 160 -20.25 4.50 11.10
CA VAL A 160 -19.58 4.59 12.42
C VAL A 160 -18.09 4.90 12.23
N ILE A 161 -17.44 4.29 11.23
CA ILE A 161 -16.04 4.53 10.92
C ILE A 161 -15.82 5.96 10.42
N GLU A 162 -16.68 6.41 9.51
CA GLU A 162 -16.64 7.77 8.96
C GLU A 162 -16.72 8.83 10.06
N LYS A 163 -17.71 8.71 10.97
CA LYS A 163 -17.86 9.61 12.13
C LYS A 163 -16.67 9.57 13.10
N THR A 164 -15.89 8.51 13.09
CA THR A 164 -14.69 8.39 13.94
C THR A 164 -13.46 9.05 13.30
N ILE A 165 -13.46 9.21 11.98
CA ILE A 165 -12.37 9.83 11.21
C ILE A 165 -12.57 11.35 11.13
N LEU A 166 -13.79 11.83 11.04
CA LEU A 166 -14.18 13.25 11.00
C LEU A 166 -14.23 13.85 12.40
#